data_69c3ccbd26639380ab97048fa3fe628e
#
_entry.id   69c3ccbd26639380ab97048fa3fe628e
#
_cell.length_a   1.000
_cell.length_b   1.000
_cell.length_c   1.000
_cell.angle_alpha   90.00
_cell.angle_beta   90.00
_cell.angle_gamma   90.00
#
_symmetry.space_group_name_H-M   'P 1'
#
loop_
_entity.id
_entity.type
_entity.pdbx_description
1 polymer ?
#
loop_
_entity_poly.entity_id
_entity_poly.type
_entity_poly.pdbx_seq_one_letter_code
_entity_poly.pdbx_strand_id
1 'polypeptide(L)'
;MEGSGGSPLKAWHLPVAVAGIAVPIVAATLLAGPPGGLAAAFVAAATIVFFAARATPRTPIEVARADARRARVLVLACTAVDTPAAVDAIVAAVHAADGLEEPEILVVAPATGSRLAHWLSDLEPARLAAQERLAVSLGGLAAGGLDARGQVGDPDPVVAVEDTLRLFPAGHVVFVREVEDERARAAALDVRERLSLPVRELALSPAIVAHG
;
A
#
# COMPACT_ATOMS: atom_id res chain seq x y z
N MET A 1 15.53 34.82 2.77
CA MET A 1 16.71 34.26 2.08
C MET A 1 17.46 33.41 3.11
N GLU A 2 17.18 32.14 3.21
CA GLU A 2 18.01 31.21 3.99
C GLU A 2 18.11 29.93 3.22
N GLY A 3 19.38 29.56 2.96
CA GLY A 3 19.74 28.54 2.01
C GLY A 3 19.44 27.14 2.50
N SER A 4 18.88 26.36 1.60
CA SER A 4 18.76 24.92 1.65
C SER A 4 20.14 24.28 1.80
N GLY A 5 20.50 23.96 3.03
CA GLY A 5 21.71 23.19 3.38
C GLY A 5 21.53 21.71 3.02
N GLY A 6 21.65 21.36 1.75
CA GLY A 6 21.79 19.97 1.31
C GLY A 6 23.10 19.41 1.85
N SER A 7 23.00 18.41 2.74
CA SER A 7 24.16 17.77 3.38
C SER A 7 25.15 17.24 2.34
N PRO A 8 26.44 17.66 2.35
CA PRO A 8 27.45 17.25 1.37
C PRO A 8 27.85 15.75 1.48
N LEU A 9 27.35 15.04 2.48
CA LEU A 9 27.64 13.62 2.72
C LEU A 9 26.95 12.66 1.72
N LYS A 10 25.92 13.14 0.99
CA LYS A 10 25.16 12.27 0.08
C LYS A 10 25.86 12.02 -1.27
N ALA A 11 26.75 12.90 -1.70
CA ALA A 11 27.44 12.77 -2.99
C ALA A 11 28.58 11.73 -2.99
N TRP A 12 29.18 11.44 -1.82
CA TRP A 12 30.33 10.51 -1.69
C TRP A 12 29.93 9.05 -1.61
N HIS A 13 28.70 8.71 -1.23
CA HIS A 13 28.27 7.32 -1.11
C HIS A 13 28.17 6.59 -2.46
N LEU A 14 27.82 7.31 -3.53
CA LEU A 14 27.69 6.74 -4.88
C LEU A 14 29.01 6.17 -5.43
N PRO A 15 30.12 6.94 -5.47
CA PRO A 15 31.40 6.41 -5.96
C PRO A 15 31.96 5.29 -5.07
N VAL A 16 31.75 5.34 -3.75
CA VAL A 16 32.18 4.27 -2.82
C VAL A 16 31.37 2.99 -3.07
N ALA A 17 30.05 3.09 -3.27
CA ALA A 17 29.23 1.93 -3.59
C ALA A 17 29.61 1.31 -4.94
N VAL A 18 29.85 2.14 -5.96
CA VAL A 18 30.30 1.67 -7.29
C VAL A 18 31.66 0.97 -7.19
N ALA A 19 32.61 1.54 -6.47
CA ALA A 19 33.92 0.93 -6.25
C ALA A 19 33.82 -0.40 -5.47
N GLY A 20 32.96 -0.46 -4.45
CA GLY A 20 32.68 -1.67 -3.66
C GLY A 20 32.12 -2.84 -4.48
N ILE A 21 31.46 -2.55 -5.61
CA ILE A 21 30.93 -3.56 -6.53
C ILE A 21 31.94 -3.90 -7.63
N ALA A 22 32.59 -2.88 -8.20
CA ALA A 22 33.48 -3.07 -9.35
C ALA A 22 34.79 -3.79 -8.95
N VAL A 23 35.37 -3.46 -7.81
CA VAL A 23 36.68 -4.03 -7.37
C VAL A 23 36.60 -5.55 -7.22
N PRO A 24 35.62 -6.16 -6.53
CA PRO A 24 35.50 -7.63 -6.45
C PRO A 24 35.35 -8.32 -7.78
N ILE A 25 34.58 -7.71 -8.72
CA ILE A 25 34.34 -8.28 -10.05
C ILE A 25 35.66 -8.30 -10.85
N VAL A 26 36.41 -7.20 -10.84
CA VAL A 26 37.72 -7.11 -11.50
C VAL A 26 38.71 -8.09 -10.88
N ALA A 27 38.80 -8.15 -9.56
CA ALA A 27 39.69 -9.09 -8.86
C ALA A 27 39.34 -10.55 -9.18
N ALA A 28 38.05 -10.92 -9.19
CA ALA A 28 37.59 -12.25 -9.55
C ALA A 28 37.92 -12.61 -11.01
N THR A 29 37.81 -11.65 -11.93
CA THR A 29 38.16 -11.83 -13.33
C THR A 29 39.66 -12.06 -13.52
N LEU A 30 40.50 -11.32 -12.77
CA LEU A 30 41.95 -11.45 -12.85
C LEU A 30 42.46 -12.74 -12.22
N LEU A 31 41.83 -13.23 -11.13
CA LEU A 31 42.30 -14.41 -10.38
C LEU A 31 41.73 -15.71 -10.93
N ALA A 32 40.47 -15.73 -11.37
CA ALA A 32 39.71 -16.94 -11.80
C ALA A 32 39.30 -16.91 -13.26
N GLY A 33 39.75 -15.91 -14.04
CA GLY A 33 39.40 -15.75 -15.43
C GLY A 33 37.95 -15.28 -15.66
N PRO A 34 37.49 -15.26 -16.95
CA PRO A 34 36.14 -14.77 -17.32
C PRO A 34 34.99 -15.43 -16.55
N PRO A 35 34.96 -16.74 -16.28
CA PRO A 35 33.85 -17.37 -15.53
C PRO A 35 33.80 -16.87 -14.06
N GLY A 36 34.93 -16.57 -13.44
CA GLY A 36 34.99 -16.01 -12.09
C GLY A 36 34.39 -14.60 -12.02
N GLY A 37 34.71 -13.76 -13.00
CA GLY A 37 34.15 -12.42 -13.14
C GLY A 37 32.62 -12.43 -13.33
N LEU A 38 32.12 -13.34 -14.17
CA LEU A 38 30.67 -13.52 -14.39
C LEU A 38 29.95 -13.96 -13.12
N ALA A 39 30.50 -14.92 -12.37
CA ALA A 39 29.91 -15.37 -11.12
C ALA A 39 29.87 -14.22 -10.07
N ALA A 40 30.96 -13.45 -9.94
CA ALA A 40 31.01 -12.30 -9.03
C ALA A 40 30.00 -11.20 -9.43
N ALA A 41 29.85 -10.93 -10.73
CA ALA A 41 28.87 -9.98 -11.24
C ALA A 41 27.42 -10.41 -10.93
N PHE A 42 27.14 -11.71 -11.08
CA PHE A 42 25.82 -12.25 -10.77
C PHE A 42 25.48 -12.14 -9.28
N VAL A 43 26.43 -12.46 -8.40
CA VAL A 43 26.25 -12.31 -6.94
C VAL A 43 26.04 -10.84 -6.57
N ALA A 44 26.82 -9.92 -7.16
CA ALA A 44 26.65 -8.49 -6.93
C ALA A 44 25.27 -7.99 -7.39
N ALA A 45 24.82 -8.38 -8.58
CA ALA A 45 23.50 -8.03 -9.08
C ALA A 45 22.38 -8.59 -8.20
N ALA A 46 22.46 -9.84 -7.81
CA ALA A 46 21.47 -10.47 -6.92
C ALA A 46 21.43 -9.77 -5.54
N THR A 47 22.58 -9.35 -5.02
CA THR A 47 22.68 -8.62 -3.76
C THR A 47 22.02 -7.24 -3.88
N ILE A 48 22.28 -6.50 -4.96
CA ILE A 48 21.66 -5.19 -5.21
C ILE A 48 20.15 -5.34 -5.30
N VAL A 49 19.65 -6.30 -6.08
CA VAL A 49 18.21 -6.55 -6.22
C VAL A 49 17.58 -6.91 -4.87
N PHE A 50 18.24 -7.75 -4.08
CA PHE A 50 17.78 -8.14 -2.76
C PHE A 50 17.69 -6.95 -1.79
N PHE A 51 18.73 -6.09 -1.75
CA PHE A 51 18.70 -4.88 -0.91
C PHE A 51 17.74 -3.82 -1.44
N ALA A 52 17.64 -3.64 -2.76
CA ALA A 52 16.66 -2.73 -3.37
C ALA A 52 15.22 -3.17 -3.09
N ALA A 53 14.94 -4.48 -3.14
CA ALA A 53 13.63 -5.02 -2.81
C ALA A 53 13.27 -4.89 -1.32
N ARG A 54 14.29 -4.79 -0.44
CA ARG A 54 14.08 -4.54 1.00
C ARG A 54 14.13 -3.07 1.40
N ALA A 55 14.77 -2.23 0.60
CA ALA A 55 14.83 -0.79 0.80
C ALA A 55 13.56 -0.13 0.23
N THR A 56 12.39 -0.48 0.75
CA THR A 56 11.21 0.36 0.53
C THR A 56 11.49 1.71 1.18
N PRO A 57 11.46 2.82 0.40
CA PRO A 57 11.64 4.14 0.99
C PRO A 57 10.46 4.40 1.93
N ARG A 58 10.70 4.39 3.22
CA ARG A 58 9.73 4.76 4.27
C ARG A 58 9.58 6.28 4.32
N THR A 59 9.26 6.87 3.18
CA THR A 59 8.94 8.30 3.15
C THR A 59 7.57 8.50 3.80
N PRO A 60 7.43 9.46 4.73
CA PRO A 60 6.13 9.80 5.27
C PRO A 60 5.16 10.17 4.16
N ILE A 61 3.93 9.70 4.24
CA ILE A 61 2.88 10.03 3.27
C ILE A 61 2.41 11.44 3.60
N GLU A 62 2.62 12.39 2.67
CA GLU A 62 2.10 13.74 2.80
C GLU A 62 0.61 13.74 2.49
N VAL A 63 -0.19 14.12 3.48
CA VAL A 63 -1.63 14.30 3.33
C VAL A 63 -1.92 15.78 3.13
N ALA A 64 -2.63 16.13 2.05
CA ALA A 64 -3.15 17.47 1.88
C ALA A 64 -4.05 17.83 3.07
N ARG A 65 -3.97 19.06 3.57
CA ARG A 65 -4.81 19.49 4.71
C ARG A 65 -6.28 19.35 4.33
N ALA A 66 -6.99 18.47 5.05
CA ALA A 66 -8.43 18.34 4.93
C ALA A 66 -9.10 19.65 5.36
N ASP A 67 -10.11 20.09 4.60
CA ASP A 67 -11.01 21.16 5.07
C ASP A 67 -11.70 20.68 6.35
N ALA A 68 -11.51 21.41 7.44
CA ALA A 68 -11.95 21.02 8.79
C ALA A 68 -13.49 20.95 8.95
N ARG A 69 -14.26 21.15 7.88
CA ARG A 69 -15.72 21.24 7.91
C ARG A 69 -16.47 19.95 7.60
N ARG A 70 -15.82 18.94 7.00
CA ARG A 70 -16.43 17.63 6.71
C ARG A 70 -15.48 16.53 7.12
N ALA A 71 -16.00 15.60 7.91
CA ALA A 71 -15.25 14.38 8.19
C ALA A 71 -15.10 13.58 6.88
N ARG A 72 -13.87 13.41 6.39
CA ARG A 72 -13.56 12.59 5.23
C ARG A 72 -12.91 11.30 5.69
N VAL A 73 -13.50 10.18 5.30
CA VAL A 73 -13.04 8.84 5.67
C VAL A 73 -12.65 8.07 4.42
N LEU A 74 -11.42 7.59 4.40
CA LEU A 74 -10.92 6.68 3.38
C LEU A 74 -11.06 5.24 3.88
N VAL A 75 -11.82 4.42 3.17
CA VAL A 75 -11.94 2.98 3.44
C VAL A 75 -11.13 2.21 2.40
N LEU A 76 -10.06 1.55 2.81
CA LEU A 76 -9.29 0.65 1.94
C LEU A 76 -9.82 -0.77 2.09
N ALA A 77 -10.52 -1.26 1.06
CA ALA A 77 -11.17 -2.57 1.06
C ALA A 77 -10.28 -3.63 0.38
N CYS A 78 -9.40 -4.28 1.13
CA CYS A 78 -8.63 -5.43 0.64
C CYS A 78 -9.49 -6.70 0.54
N THR A 79 -10.60 -6.77 1.27
CA THR A 79 -11.65 -7.80 1.14
C THR A 79 -13.02 -7.16 0.97
N ALA A 80 -14.01 -7.93 0.52
CA ALA A 80 -15.38 -7.44 0.34
C ALA A 80 -16.04 -7.15 1.70
N VAL A 81 -16.83 -6.07 1.75
CA VAL A 81 -17.66 -5.71 2.90
C VAL A 81 -19.08 -6.17 2.61
N ASP A 82 -19.34 -7.45 2.78
CA ASP A 82 -20.57 -8.13 2.39
C ASP A 82 -21.41 -8.64 3.56
N THR A 83 -20.84 -8.64 4.78
CA THR A 83 -21.55 -9.10 5.98
C THR A 83 -22.10 -7.93 6.79
N PRO A 84 -23.28 -8.06 7.42
CA PRO A 84 -23.82 -7.01 8.30
C PRO A 84 -22.82 -6.59 9.39
N ALA A 85 -22.12 -7.57 9.99
CA ALA A 85 -21.13 -7.29 11.03
C ALA A 85 -19.95 -6.45 10.52
N ALA A 86 -19.52 -6.67 9.26
CA ALA A 86 -18.48 -5.87 8.63
C ALA A 86 -18.96 -4.44 8.36
N VAL A 87 -20.19 -4.30 7.86
CA VAL A 87 -20.84 -3.00 7.64
C VAL A 87 -20.99 -2.24 8.95
N ASP A 88 -21.52 -2.88 10.00
CA ASP A 88 -21.69 -2.27 11.31
C ASP A 88 -20.35 -1.81 11.92
N ALA A 89 -19.29 -2.60 11.73
CA ALA A 89 -17.95 -2.23 12.19
C ALA A 89 -17.40 -1.00 11.45
N ILE A 90 -17.66 -0.87 10.14
CA ILE A 90 -17.29 0.32 9.36
C ILE A 90 -18.15 1.51 9.76
N VAL A 91 -19.46 1.35 9.89
CA VAL A 91 -20.37 2.38 10.38
C VAL A 91 -19.90 2.92 11.72
N ALA A 92 -19.58 2.03 12.67
CA ALA A 92 -19.03 2.42 13.97
C ALA A 92 -17.68 3.13 13.85
N ALA A 93 -16.81 2.70 12.91
CA ALA A 93 -15.52 3.33 12.67
C ALA A 93 -15.67 4.74 12.09
N VAL A 94 -16.62 4.92 11.17
CA VAL A 94 -16.94 6.20 10.54
C VAL A 94 -17.54 7.18 11.55
N HIS A 95 -18.49 6.74 12.37
CA HIS A 95 -19.09 7.59 13.40
C HIS A 95 -18.09 7.97 14.53
N ALA A 96 -17.09 7.13 14.80
CA ALA A 96 -16.05 7.44 15.77
C ALA A 96 -15.01 8.44 15.23
N ALA A 97 -15.05 8.75 13.93
CA ALA A 97 -14.09 9.63 13.28
C ALA A 97 -14.43 11.13 13.38
N ASP A 98 -15.10 11.56 14.45
CA ASP A 98 -15.44 12.96 14.78
C ASP A 98 -16.05 13.78 13.63
N GLY A 99 -17.34 13.97 13.64
CA GLY A 99 -17.97 14.92 12.74
C GLY A 99 -19.45 15.14 13.05
N LEU A 100 -19.82 16.39 13.13
CA LEU A 100 -21.21 16.84 13.31
C LEU A 100 -22.03 16.84 12.00
N GLU A 101 -21.39 16.49 10.88
CA GLU A 101 -22.00 16.42 9.55
C GLU A 101 -21.79 15.04 8.92
N GLU A 102 -22.64 14.67 7.96
CA GLU A 102 -22.50 13.41 7.21
C GLU A 102 -21.10 13.25 6.64
N PRO A 103 -20.37 12.19 6.99
CA PRO A 103 -19.00 11.98 6.53
C PRO A 103 -18.96 11.71 5.03
N GLU A 104 -18.03 12.30 4.33
CA GLU A 104 -17.73 11.96 2.94
C GLU A 104 -16.85 10.70 2.92
N ILE A 105 -17.40 9.59 2.42
CA ILE A 105 -16.71 8.29 2.43
C ILE A 105 -16.24 7.94 1.03
N LEU A 106 -14.95 7.60 0.92
CA LEU A 106 -14.35 7.05 -0.29
C LEU A 106 -13.84 5.64 -0.04
N VAL A 107 -14.38 4.67 -0.75
CA VAL A 107 -13.93 3.28 -0.72
C VAL A 107 -12.95 3.04 -1.85
N VAL A 108 -11.78 2.51 -1.53
CA VAL A 108 -10.75 2.13 -2.49
C VAL A 108 -10.51 0.64 -2.42
N ALA A 109 -10.71 -0.06 -3.53
CA ALA A 109 -10.39 -1.48 -3.66
C ALA A 109 -9.08 -1.64 -4.42
N PRO A 110 -7.96 -2.05 -3.76
CA PRO A 110 -6.70 -2.25 -4.46
C PRO A 110 -6.81 -3.42 -5.45
N ALA A 111 -6.28 -3.24 -6.67
CA ALA A 111 -6.26 -4.29 -7.69
C ALA A 111 -5.19 -5.35 -7.37
N THR A 112 -5.27 -5.94 -6.17
CA THR A 112 -4.31 -6.94 -5.70
C THR A 112 -4.38 -8.20 -6.56
N GLY A 113 -3.24 -8.59 -7.13
CA GLY A 113 -3.07 -9.79 -7.94
C GLY A 113 -1.92 -10.67 -7.45
N SER A 114 -1.72 -11.83 -8.07
CA SER A 114 -0.55 -12.65 -7.80
C SER A 114 0.71 -11.93 -8.30
N ARG A 115 1.86 -12.15 -7.62
CA ARG A 115 3.15 -11.60 -8.06
C ARG A 115 3.50 -12.01 -9.50
N LEU A 116 3.06 -13.19 -9.92
CA LEU A 116 3.30 -13.69 -11.28
C LEU A 116 2.46 -12.94 -12.31
N ALA A 117 1.19 -12.65 -12.04
CA ALA A 117 0.33 -11.85 -12.90
C ALA A 117 0.87 -10.42 -13.06
N HIS A 118 1.36 -9.84 -11.99
CA HIS A 118 2.01 -8.51 -12.03
C HIS A 118 3.27 -8.52 -12.91
N TRP A 119 4.07 -9.59 -12.84
CA TRP A 119 5.28 -9.74 -13.66
C TRP A 119 4.97 -9.97 -15.16
N LEU A 120 3.83 -10.62 -15.46
CA LEU A 120 3.35 -10.86 -16.83
C LEU A 120 2.54 -9.69 -17.41
N SER A 121 2.38 -8.58 -16.66
CA SER A 121 1.57 -7.40 -17.04
C SER A 121 0.09 -7.70 -17.32
N ASP A 122 -0.41 -8.84 -16.82
CA ASP A 122 -1.83 -9.21 -16.91
C ASP A 122 -2.56 -8.75 -15.65
N LEU A 123 -2.93 -7.48 -15.62
CA LEU A 123 -3.63 -6.85 -14.49
C LEU A 123 -5.16 -6.86 -14.66
N GLU A 124 -5.68 -7.24 -15.80
CA GLU A 124 -7.13 -7.22 -16.08
C GLU A 124 -7.94 -8.09 -15.10
N PRO A 125 -7.56 -9.37 -14.81
CA PRO A 125 -8.30 -10.17 -13.86
C PRO A 125 -8.29 -9.56 -12.44
N ALA A 126 -7.18 -8.96 -12.03
CA ALA A 126 -7.06 -8.32 -10.73
C ALA A 126 -7.94 -7.06 -10.62
N ARG A 127 -8.04 -6.28 -11.71
CA ARG A 127 -8.93 -5.11 -11.78
C ARG A 127 -10.39 -5.52 -11.74
N LEU A 128 -10.79 -6.55 -12.49
CA LEU A 128 -12.16 -7.07 -12.47
C LEU A 128 -12.54 -7.55 -11.06
N ALA A 129 -11.66 -8.32 -10.40
CA ALA A 129 -11.89 -8.76 -9.03
C ALA A 129 -11.99 -7.59 -8.04
N ALA A 130 -11.19 -6.53 -8.24
CA ALA A 130 -11.27 -5.31 -7.43
C ALA A 130 -12.57 -4.54 -7.68
N GLN A 131 -13.04 -4.47 -8.94
CA GLN A 131 -14.33 -3.84 -9.28
C GLN A 131 -15.50 -4.60 -8.65
N GLU A 132 -15.50 -5.92 -8.72
CA GLU A 132 -16.53 -6.76 -8.09
C GLU A 132 -16.56 -6.57 -6.57
N ARG A 133 -15.39 -6.65 -5.92
CA ARG A 133 -15.24 -6.39 -4.49
C ARG A 133 -15.72 -4.99 -4.10
N LEU A 134 -15.40 -3.99 -4.91
CA LEU A 134 -15.84 -2.62 -4.72
C LEU A 134 -17.35 -2.50 -4.81
N ALA A 135 -17.97 -3.09 -5.84
CA ALA A 135 -19.42 -3.07 -6.03
C ALA A 135 -20.17 -3.72 -4.86
N VAL A 136 -19.68 -4.88 -4.41
CA VAL A 136 -20.24 -5.57 -3.24
C VAL A 136 -20.11 -4.71 -1.98
N SER A 137 -18.93 -4.11 -1.76
CA SER A 137 -18.70 -3.26 -0.58
C SER A 137 -19.57 -2.01 -0.57
N LEU A 138 -19.72 -1.33 -1.72
CA LEU A 138 -20.61 -0.17 -1.84
C LEU A 138 -22.07 -0.55 -1.60
N GLY A 139 -22.52 -1.69 -2.13
CA GLY A 139 -23.87 -2.21 -1.87
C GLY A 139 -24.10 -2.52 -0.39
N GLY A 140 -23.13 -3.13 0.28
CA GLY A 140 -23.18 -3.40 1.72
C GLY A 140 -23.26 -2.12 2.55
N LEU A 141 -22.42 -1.13 2.25
CA LEU A 141 -22.42 0.16 2.95
C LEU A 141 -23.71 0.93 2.73
N ALA A 142 -24.26 0.94 1.50
CA ALA A 142 -25.54 1.56 1.20
C ALA A 142 -26.70 0.88 1.96
N ALA A 143 -26.69 -0.45 2.08
CA ALA A 143 -27.64 -1.18 2.91
C ALA A 143 -27.53 -0.83 4.40
N GLY A 144 -26.33 -0.48 4.87
CA GLY A 144 -26.06 0.04 6.21
C GLY A 144 -26.34 1.54 6.39
N GLY A 145 -26.89 2.22 5.37
CA GLY A 145 -27.26 3.64 5.44
C GLY A 145 -26.09 4.61 5.21
N LEU A 146 -24.96 4.13 4.71
CA LEU A 146 -23.82 4.98 4.38
C LEU A 146 -23.79 5.28 2.87
N ASP A 147 -23.74 6.56 2.52
CA ASP A 147 -23.45 6.98 1.15
C ASP A 147 -21.94 7.05 0.94
N ALA A 148 -21.43 6.22 0.03
CA ALA A 148 -20.02 6.10 -0.23
C ALA A 148 -19.72 6.09 -1.73
N ARG A 149 -18.66 6.80 -2.13
CA ARG A 149 -18.10 6.69 -3.48
C ARG A 149 -17.00 5.65 -3.50
N GLY A 150 -16.73 5.08 -4.68
CA GLY A 150 -15.73 4.05 -4.81
C GLY A 150 -14.83 4.19 -6.02
N GLN A 151 -13.62 3.70 -5.89
CA GLN A 151 -12.66 3.58 -7.00
C GLN A 151 -11.77 2.35 -6.83
N VAL A 152 -11.27 1.83 -7.96
CA VAL A 152 -10.21 0.82 -7.95
C VAL A 152 -8.88 1.53 -7.78
N GLY A 153 -8.07 1.06 -6.85
CA GLY A 153 -6.74 1.59 -6.54
C GLY A 153 -5.60 0.79 -7.15
N ASP A 154 -4.37 1.25 -6.89
CA ASP A 154 -3.15 0.54 -7.28
C ASP A 154 -3.13 -0.90 -6.72
N PRO A 155 -2.46 -1.86 -7.40
CA PRO A 155 -2.24 -3.21 -6.87
C PRO A 155 -1.56 -3.28 -5.51
N ASP A 156 -0.71 -2.30 -5.19
CA ASP A 156 -0.11 -2.16 -3.88
C ASP A 156 -1.03 -1.32 -2.98
N PRO A 157 -1.55 -1.89 -1.87
CA PRO A 157 -2.44 -1.19 -0.95
C PRO A 157 -1.84 0.10 -0.36
N VAL A 158 -0.52 0.15 -0.16
CA VAL A 158 0.16 1.33 0.38
C VAL A 158 0.16 2.46 -0.64
N VAL A 159 0.47 2.14 -1.90
CA VAL A 159 0.44 3.09 -3.02
C VAL A 159 -1.00 3.57 -3.26
N ALA A 160 -1.99 2.66 -3.21
CA ALA A 160 -3.40 3.00 -3.35
C ALA A 160 -3.87 4.04 -2.31
N VAL A 161 -3.44 3.89 -1.04
CA VAL A 161 -3.72 4.86 0.02
C VAL A 161 -3.01 6.19 -0.28
N GLU A 162 -1.73 6.14 -0.61
CA GLU A 162 -0.91 7.33 -0.86
C GLU A 162 -1.46 8.17 -2.01
N ASP A 163 -1.77 7.56 -3.15
CA ASP A 163 -2.33 8.23 -4.32
C ASP A 163 -3.73 8.80 -4.04
N THR A 164 -4.53 8.05 -3.29
CA THR A 164 -5.87 8.52 -2.92
C THR A 164 -5.81 9.72 -2.00
N LEU A 165 -4.96 9.71 -0.97
CA LEU A 165 -4.84 10.81 -0.02
C LEU A 165 -4.34 12.12 -0.64
N ARG A 166 -3.66 12.07 -1.78
CA ARG A 166 -3.27 13.26 -2.55
C ARG A 166 -4.47 13.97 -3.17
N LEU A 167 -5.49 13.22 -3.58
CA LEU A 167 -6.68 13.73 -4.27
C LEU A 167 -7.88 13.88 -3.33
N PHE A 168 -7.97 13.02 -2.35
CA PHE A 168 -9.01 12.97 -1.32
C PHE A 168 -8.36 13.05 0.07
N PRO A 169 -8.14 14.28 0.60
CA PRO A 169 -7.50 14.46 1.90
C PRO A 169 -8.43 13.99 3.02
N ALA A 170 -8.35 12.72 3.36
CA ALA A 170 -9.11 12.13 4.45
C ALA A 170 -8.48 12.46 5.80
N GLY A 171 -9.33 12.61 6.83
CA GLY A 171 -8.90 12.75 8.23
C GLY A 171 -8.67 11.40 8.92
N HIS A 172 -9.29 10.33 8.40
CA HIS A 172 -9.24 8.99 8.97
C HIS A 172 -9.11 7.95 7.86
N VAL A 173 -8.39 6.87 8.14
CA VAL A 173 -8.26 5.72 7.25
C VAL A 173 -8.78 4.48 7.94
N VAL A 174 -9.69 3.75 7.29
CA VAL A 174 -10.17 2.44 7.74
C VAL A 174 -9.61 1.40 6.79
N PHE A 175 -8.77 0.51 7.30
CA PHE A 175 -8.13 -0.56 6.52
C PHE A 175 -8.88 -1.87 6.77
N VAL A 176 -9.57 -2.38 5.75
CA VAL A 176 -10.38 -3.60 5.84
C VAL A 176 -9.64 -4.75 5.17
N ARG A 177 -9.42 -5.83 5.90
CA ARG A 177 -8.74 -7.03 5.41
C ARG A 177 -9.34 -8.32 5.97
N GLU A 178 -9.01 -9.45 5.38
CA GLU A 178 -9.24 -10.74 5.99
C GLU A 178 -8.23 -11.01 7.12
N VAL A 179 -8.67 -11.76 8.14
CA VAL A 179 -7.81 -12.14 9.28
C VAL A 179 -6.55 -12.86 8.80
N GLU A 180 -6.70 -13.75 7.80
CA GLU A 180 -5.63 -14.62 7.30
C GLU A 180 -4.75 -13.97 6.20
N ASP A 181 -5.11 -12.77 5.73
CA ASP A 181 -4.32 -12.05 4.71
C ASP A 181 -3.09 -11.37 5.33
N GLU A 182 -1.98 -12.10 5.42
CA GLU A 182 -0.71 -11.59 5.95
C GLU A 182 -0.11 -10.46 5.09
N ARG A 183 -0.43 -10.41 3.78
CA ARG A 183 0.04 -9.31 2.91
C ARG A 183 -0.70 -8.02 3.22
N ALA A 184 -2.02 -8.09 3.30
CA ALA A 184 -2.82 -6.93 3.69
C ALA A 184 -2.50 -6.48 5.12
N ARG A 185 -2.19 -7.42 6.02
CA ARG A 185 -1.73 -7.10 7.38
C ARG A 185 -0.40 -6.33 7.36
N ALA A 186 0.59 -6.80 6.60
CA ALA A 186 1.86 -6.10 6.47
C ALA A 186 1.69 -4.70 5.85
N ALA A 187 0.82 -4.56 4.84
CA ALA A 187 0.48 -3.28 4.25
C ALA A 187 -0.22 -2.34 5.24
N ALA A 188 -1.14 -2.85 6.08
CA ALA A 188 -1.81 -2.06 7.11
C ALA A 188 -0.83 -1.51 8.16
N LEU A 189 0.18 -2.31 8.55
CA LEU A 189 1.24 -1.88 9.45
C LEU A 189 2.11 -0.79 8.81
N ASP A 190 2.51 -0.96 7.53
CA ASP A 190 3.31 0.02 6.81
C ASP A 190 2.56 1.35 6.63
N VAL A 191 1.28 1.30 6.26
CA VAL A 191 0.40 2.48 6.18
C VAL A 191 0.33 3.19 7.54
N ARG A 192 0.13 2.44 8.63
CA ARG A 192 0.04 3.01 9.98
C ARG A 192 1.34 3.65 10.46
N GLU A 193 2.49 3.09 10.08
CA GLU A 193 3.80 3.67 10.44
C GLU A 193 4.13 4.93 9.63
N ARG A 194 3.63 5.04 8.40
CA ARG A 194 3.94 6.15 7.48
C ARG A 194 2.94 7.30 7.52
N LEU A 195 1.71 7.04 7.96
CA LEU A 195 0.67 8.06 8.08
C LEU A 195 0.70 8.72 9.46
N SER A 196 0.59 10.04 9.45
CA SER A 196 0.33 10.84 10.67
C SER A 196 -1.16 10.88 11.04
N LEU A 197 -2.02 10.24 10.25
CA LEU A 197 -3.47 10.16 10.46
C LEU A 197 -3.83 8.92 11.28
N PRO A 198 -4.97 8.95 12.00
CA PRO A 198 -5.50 7.77 12.64
C PRO A 198 -5.88 6.71 11.60
N VAL A 199 -5.27 5.53 11.72
CA VAL A 199 -5.56 4.35 10.90
C VAL A 199 -6.25 3.31 11.78
N ARG A 200 -7.48 2.94 11.42
CA ARG A 200 -8.22 1.86 12.08
C ARG A 200 -8.21 0.63 11.20
N GLU A 201 -7.73 -0.46 11.74
CA GLU A 201 -7.71 -1.76 11.07
C GLU A 201 -8.94 -2.57 11.46
N LEU A 202 -9.64 -3.12 10.45
CA LEU A 202 -10.75 -4.06 10.61
C LEU A 202 -10.34 -5.38 9.95
N ALA A 203 -10.14 -6.40 10.78
CA ALA A 203 -9.86 -7.75 10.32
C ALA A 203 -11.18 -8.55 10.32
N LEU A 204 -11.64 -8.93 9.13
CA LEU A 204 -12.86 -9.68 8.93
C LEU A 204 -12.54 -11.18 8.83
N SER A 205 -13.33 -12.00 9.50
CA SER A 205 -13.27 -13.45 9.25
C SER A 205 -13.98 -13.75 7.94
N PRO A 206 -13.43 -14.68 7.12
CA PRO A 206 -14.11 -15.09 5.89
C PRO A 206 -15.52 -15.59 6.24
N ALA A 207 -16.51 -15.15 5.45
CA ALA A 207 -17.87 -15.63 5.60
C ALA A 207 -17.86 -17.15 5.39
N ILE A 208 -18.27 -17.90 6.41
CA ILE A 208 -18.48 -19.35 6.26
C ILE A 208 -19.67 -19.49 5.32
N VAL A 209 -19.40 -19.74 4.03
CA VAL A 209 -20.45 -20.13 3.10
C VAL A 209 -20.94 -21.48 3.55
N ALA A 210 -22.04 -21.49 4.30
CA ALA A 210 -22.75 -22.72 4.65
C ALA A 210 -23.29 -23.29 3.34
N HIS A 211 -22.59 -24.26 2.76
CA HIS A 211 -23.13 -25.08 1.69
C HIS A 211 -24.21 -25.96 2.31
N GLY A 212 -25.47 -25.53 2.18
CA GLY A 212 -26.65 -26.31 2.46
C GLY A 212 -27.08 -27.11 1.24
#